data_061b4ff34836aa77f4bedce2717ac722
#
_entry.id   061b4ff34836aa77f4bedce2717ac722
#
_cell.length_a   1.000
_cell.length_b   1.000
_cell.length_c   1.000
_cell.angle_alpha   90.00
_cell.angle_beta   90.00
_cell.angle_gamma   90.00
#
_symmetry.space_group_name_H-M   'P 1'
#
loop_
_entity.id
_entity.type
_entity.pdbx_description
1 polymer ?
#
loop_
_entity_poly.entity_id
_entity_poly.type
_entity_poly.pdbx_seq_one_letter_code
_entity_poly.pdbx_strand_id
1 'polypeptide(L)'
;GFFCGGAPPLTDANAIRELRRSAAMVFQDPRSSLDPRMSIGRAITEPLRSPVARRTTRQQRKDRLAKVMVDVGLDPESASRFPHEFSGGQRQRIAIARALVTEPDVLVADEPVSALDVSVRAQVLNLLNDLVRERGLTMIFVSHDLGVVRHLCDTVAVMSVGRIVERGKLADVYRDPQHVVTQELLRAIPRIRVDDSTH
;
A
#
# COMPACT_ATOMS: atom_id res chain seq x y z
N GLY A 1 18.13 -1.75 -6.39
CA GLY A 1 18.67 -1.02 -5.25
C GLY A 1 17.92 0.28 -5.09
N PHE A 2 17.27 0.48 -3.95
CA PHE A 2 16.66 1.76 -3.60
C PHE A 2 17.77 2.75 -3.27
N PHE A 3 17.91 3.81 -4.05
CA PHE A 3 18.74 4.95 -3.73
C PHE A 3 17.88 5.99 -3.01
N CYS A 4 17.91 5.99 -1.68
CA CYS A 4 17.67 7.19 -0.91
C CYS A 4 18.97 8.01 -0.97
N GLY A 5 18.91 9.25 -1.46
CA GLY A 5 20.08 10.09 -1.61
C GLY A 5 20.90 10.16 -0.31
N GLY A 6 22.18 9.76 -0.37
CA GLY A 6 23.12 9.82 0.74
C GLY A 6 23.04 8.71 1.78
N ALA A 7 22.16 7.70 1.63
CA ALA A 7 22.11 6.56 2.54
C ALA A 7 23.29 5.58 2.30
N PRO A 8 23.83 4.96 3.35
CA PRO A 8 24.85 3.94 3.22
C PRO A 8 24.35 2.74 2.40
N PRO A 9 25.24 1.98 1.74
CA PRO A 9 24.84 0.83 0.96
C PRO A 9 24.05 -0.17 1.82
N LEU A 10 22.98 -0.77 1.28
CA LEU A 10 22.09 -1.73 1.96
C LEU A 10 22.80 -3.05 2.41
N THR A 11 24.11 -3.08 2.38
CA THR A 11 24.96 -4.16 2.94
C THR A 11 25.25 -3.97 4.41
N ASP A 12 25.05 -2.77 4.97
CA ASP A 12 25.19 -2.52 6.40
C ASP A 12 23.94 -3.02 7.17
N ALA A 13 24.16 -3.85 8.19
CA ALA A 13 23.10 -4.40 9.03
C ALA A 13 22.27 -3.33 9.74
N ASN A 14 22.88 -2.18 10.09
CA ASN A 14 22.19 -1.06 10.71
C ASN A 14 21.30 -0.33 9.71
N ALA A 15 21.77 -0.11 8.47
CA ALA A 15 20.96 0.49 7.40
C ALA A 15 19.75 -0.40 7.05
N ILE A 16 19.94 -1.72 7.01
CA ILE A 16 18.82 -2.66 6.79
C ILE A 16 17.83 -2.63 7.95
N ARG A 17 18.32 -2.53 9.19
CA ARG A 17 17.45 -2.42 10.38
C ARG A 17 16.63 -1.14 10.36
N GLU A 18 17.25 -0.01 10.00
CA GLU A 18 16.57 1.28 9.90
C GLU A 18 15.53 1.26 8.79
N LEU A 19 15.85 0.75 7.60
CA LEU A 19 14.90 0.57 6.51
C LEU A 19 13.68 -0.27 6.95
N ARG A 20 13.91 -1.38 7.68
CA ARG A 20 12.83 -2.24 8.20
C ARG A 20 11.99 -1.57 9.28
N ARG A 21 12.49 -0.52 9.91
CA ARG A 21 11.72 0.29 10.88
C ARG A 21 10.88 1.35 10.20
N SER A 22 11.43 1.98 9.17
CA SER A 22 10.81 3.11 8.49
C SER A 22 9.88 2.69 7.35
N ALA A 23 9.99 1.46 6.84
CA ALA A 23 9.19 0.97 5.73
C ALA A 23 8.30 -0.20 6.14
N ALA A 24 7.04 -0.16 5.70
CA ALA A 24 6.10 -1.28 5.81
C ALA A 24 5.55 -1.64 4.44
N MET A 25 5.06 -2.89 4.29
CA MET A 25 4.56 -3.39 3.02
C MET A 25 3.15 -3.98 3.18
N VAL A 26 2.30 -3.66 2.22
CA VAL A 26 0.99 -4.28 1.99
C VAL A 26 1.10 -5.16 0.76
N PHE A 27 0.84 -6.45 0.90
CA PHE A 27 0.94 -7.43 -0.17
C PHE A 27 -0.36 -7.57 -0.96
N GLN A 28 -0.26 -8.09 -2.17
CA GLN A 28 -1.33 -8.29 -3.14
C GLN A 28 -2.51 -9.11 -2.60
N ASP A 29 -2.24 -10.21 -1.89
CA ASP A 29 -3.27 -11.10 -1.35
C ASP A 29 -3.32 -11.06 0.18
N PRO A 30 -4.36 -10.43 0.75
CA PRO A 30 -4.53 -10.41 2.20
C PRO A 30 -4.83 -11.80 2.79
N ARG A 31 -5.30 -12.78 1.98
CA ARG A 31 -5.58 -14.13 2.46
C ARG A 31 -4.30 -14.88 2.80
N SER A 32 -3.26 -14.71 1.98
CA SER A 32 -1.94 -15.33 2.21
C SER A 32 -1.14 -14.63 3.32
N SER A 33 -1.46 -13.37 3.62
CA SER A 33 -0.75 -12.55 4.61
C SER A 33 -1.31 -12.62 6.04
N LEU A 34 -2.53 -13.15 6.22
CA LEU A 34 -3.20 -13.26 7.52
C LEU A 34 -3.34 -14.73 7.93
N ASP A 35 -2.78 -15.11 9.09
CA ASP A 35 -3.00 -16.43 9.68
C ASP A 35 -4.48 -16.58 10.07
N PRO A 36 -5.23 -17.53 9.47
CA PRO A 36 -6.65 -17.73 9.76
C PRO A 36 -6.95 -18.16 11.20
N ARG A 37 -5.94 -18.65 11.92
CA ARG A 37 -6.04 -19.08 13.32
C ARG A 37 -5.76 -17.96 14.32
N MET A 38 -5.40 -16.78 13.83
CA MET A 38 -5.06 -15.62 14.65
C MET A 38 -6.20 -14.60 14.61
N SER A 39 -6.62 -14.05 15.78
CA SER A 39 -7.57 -12.93 15.78
C SER A 39 -6.96 -11.72 15.10
N ILE A 40 -7.81 -10.86 14.49
CA ILE A 40 -7.31 -9.70 13.72
C ILE A 40 -6.51 -8.73 14.59
N GLY A 41 -6.87 -8.53 15.84
CA GLY A 41 -6.10 -7.69 16.77
C GLY A 41 -4.69 -8.23 17.02
N ARG A 42 -4.51 -9.55 17.09
CA ARG A 42 -3.19 -10.18 17.19
C ARG A 42 -2.43 -10.08 15.87
N ALA A 43 -3.10 -10.29 14.74
CA ALA A 43 -2.50 -10.19 13.41
C ALA A 43 -2.01 -8.77 13.13
N ILE A 44 -2.81 -7.73 13.44
CA ILE A 44 -2.44 -6.33 13.29
C ILE A 44 -1.24 -5.97 14.17
N THR A 45 -1.22 -6.44 15.43
CA THR A 45 -0.16 -6.08 16.39
C THR A 45 1.08 -6.96 16.33
N GLU A 46 1.09 -8.00 15.51
CA GLU A 46 2.21 -8.94 15.36
C GLU A 46 3.52 -8.22 14.99
N PRO A 47 3.57 -7.26 14.04
CA PRO A 47 4.80 -6.54 13.69
C PRO A 47 5.44 -5.79 14.86
N LEU A 48 4.65 -5.34 15.87
CA LEU A 48 5.17 -4.68 17.06
C LEU A 48 5.97 -5.59 18.00
N ARG A 49 5.95 -6.91 17.77
CA ARG A 49 6.74 -7.90 18.51
C ARG A 49 8.09 -8.19 17.86
N SER A 50 8.31 -7.68 16.65
CA SER A 50 9.58 -7.86 15.94
C SER A 50 10.73 -7.24 16.73
N PRO A 51 11.91 -7.88 16.80
CA PRO A 51 13.12 -7.30 17.40
C PRO A 51 13.55 -5.99 16.73
N VAL A 52 13.09 -5.75 15.51
CA VAL A 52 13.37 -4.52 14.75
C VAL A 52 12.41 -3.40 15.15
N ALA A 53 11.19 -3.71 15.60
CA ALA A 53 10.23 -2.71 16.01
C ALA A 53 10.70 -1.89 17.22
N ARG A 54 10.20 -0.65 17.33
CA ARG A 54 10.38 0.16 18.54
C ARG A 54 9.69 -0.55 19.71
N ARG A 55 10.39 -0.65 20.85
CA ARG A 55 9.80 -1.26 22.05
C ARG A 55 8.52 -0.52 22.45
N THR A 56 7.44 -1.27 22.63
CA THR A 56 6.13 -0.75 23.03
C THR A 56 5.63 -1.46 24.28
N THR A 57 5.03 -0.71 25.20
CA THR A 57 4.33 -1.28 26.36
C THR A 57 3.04 -1.99 25.90
N ARG A 58 2.45 -2.78 26.80
CA ARG A 58 1.15 -3.43 26.54
C ARG A 58 0.05 -2.38 26.28
N GLN A 59 0.06 -1.28 27.02
CA GLN A 59 -0.91 -0.21 26.84
C GLN A 59 -0.73 0.49 25.50
N GLN A 60 0.49 0.89 25.15
CA GLN A 60 0.79 1.48 23.83
C GLN A 60 0.35 0.61 22.65
N ARG A 61 0.51 -0.73 22.76
CA ARG A 61 0.01 -1.64 21.71
C ARG A 61 -1.50 -1.65 21.59
N LYS A 62 -2.22 -1.56 22.73
CA LYS A 62 -3.69 -1.46 22.71
C LYS A 62 -4.15 -0.15 22.07
N ASP A 63 -3.52 0.95 22.44
CA ASP A 63 -3.87 2.28 21.95
C ASP A 63 -3.60 2.39 20.45
N ARG A 64 -2.45 1.87 19.98
CA ARG A 64 -2.12 1.80 18.55
C ARG A 64 -3.08 0.90 17.77
N LEU A 65 -3.45 -0.26 18.33
CA LEU A 65 -4.44 -1.15 17.70
C LEU A 65 -5.77 -0.43 17.52
N ALA A 66 -6.32 0.16 18.59
CA ALA A 66 -7.60 0.85 18.51
C ALA A 66 -7.55 2.00 17.49
N LYS A 67 -6.48 2.82 17.55
CA LYS A 67 -6.29 3.93 16.62
C LYS A 67 -6.23 3.45 15.16
N VAL A 68 -5.37 2.47 14.85
CA VAL A 68 -5.19 2.03 13.46
C VAL A 68 -6.43 1.34 12.91
N MET A 69 -7.22 0.64 13.75
CA MET A 69 -8.49 0.05 13.32
C MET A 69 -9.50 1.13 12.93
N VAL A 70 -9.61 2.20 13.72
CA VAL A 70 -10.45 3.36 13.37
C VAL A 70 -9.96 4.01 12.07
N ASP A 71 -8.66 4.26 11.95
CA ASP A 71 -8.06 4.90 10.78
C ASP A 71 -8.33 4.14 9.47
N VAL A 72 -8.45 2.79 9.52
CA VAL A 72 -8.82 2.00 8.33
C VAL A 72 -10.32 1.72 8.23
N GLY A 73 -11.16 2.33 9.08
CA GLY A 73 -12.61 2.17 9.08
C GLY A 73 -13.08 0.78 9.55
N LEU A 74 -12.37 0.19 10.51
CA LEU A 74 -12.76 -1.04 11.21
C LEU A 74 -13.19 -0.71 12.64
N ASP A 75 -14.20 -1.43 13.14
CA ASP A 75 -14.63 -1.33 14.53
C ASP A 75 -13.58 -1.98 15.46
N PRO A 76 -13.02 -1.23 16.43
CA PRO A 76 -12.07 -1.77 17.43
C PRO A 76 -12.63 -2.96 18.24
N GLU A 77 -13.95 -3.04 18.46
CA GLU A 77 -14.57 -4.16 19.16
C GLU A 77 -14.45 -5.48 18.40
N SER A 78 -14.26 -5.40 17.08
CA SER A 78 -14.04 -6.58 16.23
C SER A 78 -12.64 -7.19 16.35
N ALA A 79 -11.74 -6.64 17.17
CA ALA A 79 -10.34 -7.09 17.31
C ALA A 79 -10.19 -8.57 17.73
N SER A 80 -11.18 -9.13 18.42
CA SER A 80 -11.19 -10.54 18.84
C SER A 80 -11.62 -11.51 17.74
N ARG A 81 -12.23 -11.03 16.67
CA ARG A 81 -12.75 -11.83 15.55
C ARG A 81 -11.61 -12.37 14.68
N PHE A 82 -11.93 -13.35 13.84
CA PHE A 82 -10.97 -14.02 12.96
C PHE A 82 -11.10 -13.58 11.50
N PRO A 83 -10.04 -13.67 10.67
CA PRO A 83 -10.04 -13.18 9.28
C PRO A 83 -11.18 -13.74 8.41
N HIS A 84 -11.64 -14.98 8.65
CA HIS A 84 -12.71 -15.58 7.86
C HIS A 84 -14.09 -14.95 8.09
N GLU A 85 -14.26 -14.18 9.17
CA GLU A 85 -15.50 -13.46 9.50
C GLU A 85 -15.61 -12.09 8.78
N PHE A 86 -14.63 -11.73 7.94
CA PHE A 86 -14.56 -10.44 7.25
C PHE A 86 -14.66 -10.60 5.73
N SER A 87 -15.22 -9.59 5.06
CA SER A 87 -15.25 -9.50 3.61
C SER A 87 -13.83 -9.32 3.02
N GLY A 88 -13.67 -9.49 1.69
CA GLY A 88 -12.39 -9.26 1.02
C GLY A 88 -11.83 -7.87 1.26
N GLY A 89 -12.65 -6.83 1.12
CA GLY A 89 -12.26 -5.45 1.38
C GLY A 89 -11.91 -5.17 2.84
N GLN A 90 -12.64 -5.78 3.78
CA GLN A 90 -12.30 -5.67 5.21
C GLN A 90 -10.98 -6.37 5.52
N ARG A 91 -10.70 -7.54 4.93
CA ARG A 91 -9.39 -8.19 5.06
C ARG A 91 -8.26 -7.35 4.51
N GLN A 92 -8.49 -6.65 3.39
CA GLN A 92 -7.50 -5.70 2.87
C GLN A 92 -7.25 -4.54 3.84
N ARG A 93 -8.29 -3.99 4.47
CA ARG A 93 -8.16 -2.97 5.52
C ARG A 93 -7.39 -3.48 6.73
N ILE A 94 -7.57 -4.75 7.12
CA ILE A 94 -6.78 -5.40 8.17
C ILE A 94 -5.30 -5.50 7.78
N ALA A 95 -4.98 -5.87 6.54
CA ALA A 95 -3.60 -5.91 6.04
C ALA A 95 -2.94 -4.52 6.03
N ILE A 96 -3.70 -3.48 5.63
CA ILE A 96 -3.25 -2.08 5.70
C ILE A 96 -3.00 -1.67 7.16
N ALA A 97 -3.93 -1.97 8.08
CA ALA A 97 -3.78 -1.69 9.51
C ALA A 97 -2.52 -2.35 10.09
N ARG A 98 -2.25 -3.62 9.72
CA ARG A 98 -1.05 -4.35 10.11
C ARG A 98 0.24 -3.67 9.65
N ALA A 99 0.26 -3.10 8.45
CA ALA A 99 1.40 -2.34 7.96
C ALA A 99 1.57 -1.01 8.71
N LEU A 100 0.48 -0.32 9.00
CA LEU A 100 0.49 1.02 9.61
C LEU A 100 0.68 1.04 11.12
N VAL A 101 0.47 -0.07 11.83
CA VAL A 101 0.58 -0.13 13.31
C VAL A 101 1.98 0.14 13.83
N THR A 102 3.01 -0.06 13.01
CA THR A 102 4.41 0.26 13.31
C THR A 102 4.74 1.73 13.15
N GLU A 103 3.81 2.54 12.62
CA GLU A 103 4.02 3.96 12.28
C GLU A 103 5.21 4.15 11.35
N PRO A 104 5.18 3.56 10.13
CA PRO A 104 6.26 3.68 9.17
C PRO A 104 6.27 5.06 8.51
N ASP A 105 7.43 5.48 7.97
CA ASP A 105 7.57 6.68 7.15
C ASP A 105 7.23 6.38 5.67
N VAL A 106 7.44 5.12 5.25
CA VAL A 106 7.24 4.66 3.87
C VAL A 106 6.30 3.46 3.85
N LEU A 107 5.25 3.54 3.04
CA LEU A 107 4.32 2.43 2.77
C LEU A 107 4.55 1.92 1.34
N VAL A 108 4.93 0.66 1.20
CA VAL A 108 4.98 -0.03 -0.10
C VAL A 108 3.67 -0.81 -0.27
N ALA A 109 2.88 -0.45 -1.26
CA ALA A 109 1.62 -1.12 -1.59
C ALA A 109 1.80 -1.88 -2.91
N ASP A 110 1.94 -3.21 -2.81
CA ASP A 110 2.15 -4.09 -3.96
C ASP A 110 0.82 -4.69 -4.40
N GLU A 111 0.29 -4.19 -5.51
CA GLU A 111 -1.02 -4.55 -6.08
C GLU A 111 -2.17 -4.66 -5.05
N PRO A 112 -2.34 -3.69 -4.15
CA PRO A 112 -3.17 -3.84 -2.95
C PRO A 112 -4.68 -3.98 -3.24
N VAL A 113 -5.09 -3.84 -4.50
CA VAL A 113 -6.51 -3.85 -4.90
C VAL A 113 -6.81 -4.79 -6.07
N SER A 114 -5.83 -5.55 -6.56
CA SER A 114 -5.97 -6.38 -7.77
C SER A 114 -7.03 -7.49 -7.61
N ALA A 115 -7.20 -8.04 -6.40
CA ALA A 115 -8.15 -9.12 -6.10
C ALA A 115 -9.54 -8.63 -5.64
N LEU A 116 -9.81 -7.31 -5.67
CA LEU A 116 -11.04 -6.72 -5.20
C LEU A 116 -11.98 -6.36 -6.35
N ASP A 117 -13.28 -6.44 -6.10
CA ASP A 117 -14.29 -5.91 -7.01
C ASP A 117 -14.19 -4.37 -7.16
N VAL A 118 -14.77 -3.83 -8.23
CA VAL A 118 -14.61 -2.42 -8.61
C VAL A 118 -15.02 -1.44 -7.51
N SER A 119 -16.14 -1.70 -6.81
CA SER A 119 -16.66 -0.79 -5.79
C SER A 119 -15.79 -0.78 -4.53
N VAL A 120 -15.35 -1.96 -4.09
CA VAL A 120 -14.48 -2.12 -2.94
C VAL A 120 -13.07 -1.61 -3.25
N ARG A 121 -12.59 -1.78 -4.49
CA ARG A 121 -11.32 -1.22 -4.98
C ARG A 121 -11.27 0.29 -4.78
N ALA A 122 -12.29 1.02 -5.25
CA ALA A 122 -12.36 2.46 -5.10
C ALA A 122 -12.30 2.91 -3.61
N GLN A 123 -13.00 2.20 -2.73
CA GLN A 123 -12.99 2.49 -1.29
C GLN A 123 -11.61 2.29 -0.67
N VAL A 124 -10.88 1.24 -1.05
CA VAL A 124 -9.52 0.97 -0.52
C VAL A 124 -8.50 1.98 -1.07
N LEU A 125 -8.64 2.40 -2.33
CA LEU A 125 -7.77 3.42 -2.92
C LEU A 125 -7.97 4.79 -2.25
N ASN A 126 -9.22 5.20 -2.01
CA ASN A 126 -9.52 6.43 -1.28
C ASN A 126 -8.95 6.37 0.13
N LEU A 127 -9.15 5.26 0.84
CA LEU A 127 -8.56 5.05 2.17
C LEU A 127 -7.03 5.20 2.16
N LEU A 128 -6.33 4.60 1.19
CA LEU A 128 -4.87 4.72 1.08
C LEU A 128 -4.46 6.18 0.84
N ASN A 129 -5.16 6.90 -0.04
CA ASN A 129 -4.88 8.30 -0.31
C ASN A 129 -5.07 9.19 0.94
N ASP A 130 -6.17 9.00 1.67
CA ASP A 130 -6.44 9.73 2.90
C ASP A 130 -5.36 9.45 3.96
N LEU A 131 -5.00 8.19 4.18
CA LEU A 131 -3.95 7.79 5.12
C LEU A 131 -2.57 8.39 4.77
N VAL A 132 -2.23 8.43 3.48
CA VAL A 132 -0.98 9.07 3.02
C VAL A 132 -0.97 10.56 3.37
N ARG A 133 -2.06 11.27 3.11
CA ARG A 133 -2.19 12.70 3.38
C ARG A 133 -2.21 13.02 4.88
N GLU A 134 -3.02 12.30 5.65
CA GLU A 134 -3.22 12.55 7.08
C GLU A 134 -1.99 12.21 7.91
N ARG A 135 -1.24 11.18 7.52
CA ARG A 135 -0.06 10.73 8.26
C ARG A 135 1.27 11.25 7.69
N GLY A 136 1.24 11.98 6.57
CA GLY A 136 2.45 12.46 5.89
C GLY A 136 3.35 11.33 5.38
N LEU A 137 2.76 10.20 4.96
CA LEU A 137 3.51 9.02 4.51
C LEU A 137 4.05 9.22 3.09
N THR A 138 5.22 8.66 2.83
CA THR A 138 5.64 8.40 1.45
C THR A 138 5.07 7.07 0.99
N MET A 139 4.33 7.03 -0.11
CA MET A 139 3.79 5.77 -0.65
C MET A 139 4.50 5.38 -1.95
N ILE A 140 4.92 4.12 -2.02
CA ILE A 140 5.34 3.46 -3.25
C ILE A 140 4.22 2.51 -3.65
N PHE A 141 3.50 2.86 -4.71
CA PHE A 141 2.37 2.08 -5.20
C PHE A 141 2.78 1.27 -6.44
N VAL A 142 2.72 -0.05 -6.35
CA VAL A 142 3.01 -0.96 -7.46
C VAL A 142 1.69 -1.44 -8.06
N SER A 143 1.52 -1.26 -9.35
CA SER A 143 0.33 -1.70 -10.07
C SER A 143 0.64 -1.86 -11.56
N HIS A 144 -0.07 -2.79 -12.21
CA HIS A 144 -0.15 -2.89 -13.66
C HIS A 144 -1.32 -2.07 -14.23
N ASP A 145 -2.21 -1.55 -13.38
CA ASP A 145 -3.35 -0.71 -13.76
C ASP A 145 -2.96 0.78 -13.72
N LEU A 146 -2.59 1.32 -14.86
CA LEU A 146 -2.21 2.72 -14.99
C LEU A 146 -3.37 3.69 -14.71
N GLY A 147 -4.63 3.25 -14.85
CA GLY A 147 -5.80 4.05 -14.47
C GLY A 147 -5.81 4.34 -12.98
N VAL A 148 -5.45 3.36 -12.15
CA VAL A 148 -5.32 3.51 -10.70
C VAL A 148 -4.14 4.41 -10.35
N VAL A 149 -2.97 4.19 -10.97
CA VAL A 149 -1.75 4.99 -10.73
C VAL A 149 -2.01 6.48 -10.96
N ARG A 150 -2.80 6.83 -11.98
CA ARG A 150 -3.16 8.21 -12.31
C ARG A 150 -3.85 8.96 -11.18
N HIS A 151 -4.58 8.28 -10.32
CA HIS A 151 -5.35 8.90 -9.23
C HIS A 151 -4.60 9.02 -7.91
N LEU A 152 -3.48 8.29 -7.77
CA LEU A 152 -2.77 8.16 -6.49
C LEU A 152 -1.35 8.71 -6.49
N CYS A 153 -0.72 8.85 -7.68
CA CYS A 153 0.70 9.11 -7.77
C CYS A 153 1.00 10.41 -8.51
N ASP A 154 2.00 11.16 -8.04
CA ASP A 154 2.52 12.36 -8.72
C ASP A 154 3.66 12.01 -9.69
N THR A 155 4.38 10.93 -9.40
CA THR A 155 5.52 10.44 -10.19
C THR A 155 5.36 8.98 -10.51
N VAL A 156 5.90 8.56 -11.65
CA VAL A 156 5.85 7.17 -12.11
C VAL A 156 7.24 6.68 -12.51
N ALA A 157 7.50 5.40 -12.25
CA ALA A 157 8.64 4.66 -12.78
C ALA A 157 8.12 3.39 -13.45
N VAL A 158 8.28 3.29 -14.76
CA VAL A 158 7.90 2.10 -15.54
C VAL A 158 9.04 1.11 -15.50
N MET A 159 8.74 -0.13 -15.13
CA MET A 159 9.71 -1.22 -15.05
C MET A 159 9.44 -2.26 -16.14
N SER A 160 10.52 -2.74 -16.77
CA SER A 160 10.50 -3.88 -17.69
C SER A 160 11.73 -4.72 -17.49
N VAL A 161 11.55 -6.04 -17.42
CA VAL A 161 12.65 -7.03 -17.24
C VAL A 161 13.61 -6.64 -16.10
N GLY A 162 13.04 -6.21 -14.94
CA GLY A 162 13.81 -5.87 -13.75
C GLY A 162 14.57 -4.53 -13.81
N ARG A 163 14.32 -3.70 -14.84
CA ARG A 163 14.96 -2.39 -15.02
C ARG A 163 13.90 -1.27 -15.10
N ILE A 164 14.22 -0.10 -14.58
CA ILE A 164 13.43 1.11 -14.83
C ILE A 164 13.76 1.57 -16.25
N VAL A 165 12.75 1.56 -17.12
CA VAL A 165 12.88 1.92 -18.54
C VAL A 165 12.42 3.35 -18.81
N GLU A 166 11.54 3.90 -17.97
CA GLU A 166 11.08 5.27 -18.04
C GLU A 166 10.70 5.77 -16.63
N ARG A 167 10.94 7.05 -16.33
CA ARG A 167 10.53 7.69 -15.09
C ARG A 167 10.29 9.18 -15.29
N GLY A 168 9.36 9.76 -14.55
CA GLY A 168 9.08 11.19 -14.61
C GLY A 168 7.86 11.58 -13.80
N LYS A 169 7.46 12.85 -13.93
CA LYS A 169 6.16 13.27 -13.45
C LYS A 169 5.08 12.52 -14.20
N LEU A 170 4.09 12.05 -13.51
CA LEU A 170 3.02 11.25 -14.09
C LEU A 170 2.38 11.95 -15.31
N ALA A 171 2.07 13.24 -15.19
CA ALA A 171 1.45 14.01 -16.27
C ALA A 171 2.30 14.04 -17.55
N ASP A 172 3.63 14.10 -17.41
CA ASP A 172 4.56 14.17 -18.55
C ASP A 172 4.67 12.80 -19.24
N VAL A 173 4.87 11.73 -18.47
CA VAL A 173 4.97 10.36 -18.99
C VAL A 173 3.65 9.91 -19.67
N TYR A 174 2.49 10.34 -19.17
CA TYR A 174 1.19 10.01 -19.79
C TYR A 174 0.93 10.82 -21.06
N ARG A 175 1.43 12.06 -21.14
CA ARG A 175 1.25 12.92 -22.31
C ARG A 175 2.18 12.53 -23.46
N ASP A 176 3.44 12.20 -23.16
CA ASP A 176 4.50 11.96 -24.14
C ASP A 176 5.41 10.78 -23.69
N PRO A 177 4.89 9.53 -23.73
CA PRO A 177 5.63 8.34 -23.31
C PRO A 177 6.78 8.05 -24.31
N GLN A 178 8.00 8.00 -23.80
CA GLN A 178 9.20 7.82 -24.62
C GLN A 178 9.51 6.34 -24.86
N HIS A 179 9.22 5.45 -23.91
CA HIS A 179 9.57 4.04 -24.03
C HIS A 179 8.40 3.21 -24.60
N VAL A 180 8.69 2.25 -25.48
CA VAL A 180 7.67 1.41 -26.14
C VAL A 180 6.77 0.66 -25.14
N VAL A 181 7.32 0.16 -24.04
CA VAL A 181 6.55 -0.53 -22.99
C VAL A 181 5.55 0.43 -22.34
N THR A 182 5.94 1.69 -22.10
CA THR A 182 5.03 2.70 -21.55
C THR A 182 3.90 3.00 -22.52
N GLN A 183 4.20 3.11 -23.82
CA GLN A 183 3.19 3.33 -24.86
C GLN A 183 2.19 2.18 -24.94
N GLU A 184 2.67 0.94 -24.85
CA GLU A 184 1.82 -0.26 -24.86
C GLU A 184 0.91 -0.30 -23.64
N LEU A 185 1.43 -0.05 -22.44
CA LEU A 185 0.66 0.01 -21.19
C LEU A 185 -0.43 1.11 -21.26
N LEU A 186 -0.10 2.28 -21.80
CA LEU A 186 -1.06 3.38 -21.92
C LEU A 186 -2.15 3.11 -22.97
N ARG A 187 -1.84 2.37 -24.05
CA ARG A 187 -2.82 1.93 -25.05
C ARG A 187 -3.80 0.90 -24.50
N ALA A 188 -3.37 0.11 -23.51
CA ALA A 188 -4.21 -0.91 -22.88
C ALA A 188 -5.25 -0.33 -21.90
N ILE A 189 -5.15 0.96 -21.52
CA ILE A 189 -6.14 1.62 -20.68
C ILE A 189 -7.47 1.72 -21.46
N PRO A 190 -8.59 1.18 -20.93
CA PRO A 190 -9.90 1.33 -21.55
C PRO A 190 -10.26 2.81 -21.66
N ARG A 191 -10.40 3.34 -22.86
CA ARG A 191 -10.93 4.69 -23.07
C ARG A 191 -12.44 4.59 -22.90
N ILE A 192 -12.98 5.16 -21.83
CA ILE A 192 -14.42 5.43 -21.74
C ILE A 192 -14.72 6.43 -22.87
N ARG A 193 -15.33 5.96 -23.97
CA ARG A 193 -15.95 6.87 -24.94
C ARG A 193 -17.13 7.50 -24.24
N VAL A 194 -16.99 8.75 -23.84
CA VAL A 194 -18.15 9.59 -23.58
C VAL A 194 -18.75 9.85 -24.96
N ASP A 195 -19.83 9.14 -25.31
CA ASP A 195 -20.63 9.48 -26.48
C ASP A 195 -21.26 10.85 -26.20
N ASP A 196 -20.69 11.87 -26.80
CA ASP A 196 -21.31 13.20 -26.95
C ASP A 196 -22.47 13.10 -27.95
N SER A 197 -23.45 12.26 -27.63
CA SER A 197 -24.71 12.17 -28.39
C SER A 197 -25.83 12.73 -27.51
N THR A 198 -25.88 14.05 -27.39
CA THR A 198 -27.13 14.70 -26.99
C THR A 198 -27.33 15.91 -27.91
N HIS A 199 -28.10 15.66 -28.94
CA HIS A 199 -28.82 16.71 -29.64
C HIS A 199 -30.14 16.96 -28.92
#